data_50f1b55af57abeed440cf72dedddb75f
#
_entry.id   50f1b55af57abeed440cf72dedddb75f
#
_cell.length_a   1.000
_cell.length_b   1.000
_cell.length_c   1.000
_cell.angle_alpha   90.00
_cell.angle_beta   90.00
_cell.angle_gamma   90.00
#
_symmetry.space_group_name_H-M   'P 1'
#
loop_
_entity.id
_entity.type
_entity.pdbx_description
1 polymer ?
#
loop_
_entity_poly.entity_id
_entity_poly.type
_entity_poly.pdbx_seq_one_letter_code
_entity_poly.pdbx_strand_id
1 'polypeptide(L)'
;MNWILLLLALVMIACILCNKLTSKIGMPVLLAFLAVGMLCGVDGPLHIRFDNYALTETLCTVALIFIIFYGGFGTKWRAAKPVAGKAVLLSTLGVFLTAAAMGVFCRFALHTGWLEGMLMGAVLGSTDAASVFSILRSKKLDLKYGTASLLEVESGSNDPVAYLMTTIVLAMMTTEISAGRMLYMIFAQIVYGVGIGAVLAVCTVFFLRRFRFETSGFDTVFMAAIAILSYVLPVLIGGNGYLSAYIAGIILGNQKIPNKKNQVHFFDGVTGFMQLMVFFLLGLLCTPSKLGGVILPALAIAVVLTFVARPLVVGVLLTPFRAKLPQQLLVSWAGLRGATSAIFALTAVASGVHLQYDLFHLVFCVVLFSIALQGTLLPLVSRKLHMLDDSTDVLKTFTDYTEEKELQLLRLPLEAGNSWVGDAVSTLTLPPETILAAVLRGGDCLAPRGDTVLCAGDVAVLAAGHCGEKLRHIQLNELEITSEHNWNGKTLAALKLPKEELVIHIRRGKETVIPQGSTEILAGDVLVMYCSEKTA
;
A
#
# COMPACT_ATOMS: atom_id res chain seq x y z
N MET A 1 31.00 9.93 -5.14
CA MET A 1 29.88 9.95 -4.17
C MET A 1 28.82 10.99 -4.55
N ASN A 2 29.15 12.28 -4.69
CA ASN A 2 28.14 13.34 -4.93
C ASN A 2 27.35 13.17 -6.23
N TRP A 3 27.97 12.72 -7.33
CA TRP A 3 27.29 12.44 -8.60
C TRP A 3 26.28 11.28 -8.50
N ILE A 4 26.58 10.26 -7.68
CA ILE A 4 25.64 9.14 -7.44
C ILE A 4 24.43 9.63 -6.65
N LEU A 5 24.65 10.46 -5.62
CA LEU A 5 23.56 11.05 -4.85
C LEU A 5 22.69 11.98 -5.68
N LEU A 6 23.31 12.81 -6.54
CA LEU A 6 22.59 13.66 -7.48
C LEU A 6 21.75 12.85 -8.45
N LEU A 7 22.33 11.80 -9.04
CA LEU A 7 21.62 10.91 -9.95
C LEU A 7 20.43 10.23 -9.25
N LEU A 8 20.63 9.70 -8.04
CA LEU A 8 19.57 9.09 -7.25
C LEU A 8 18.40 10.07 -7.01
N ALA A 9 18.71 11.29 -6.60
CA ALA A 9 17.70 12.31 -6.36
C ALA A 9 16.93 12.67 -7.65
N LEU A 10 17.65 12.85 -8.77
CA LEU A 10 17.03 13.15 -10.06
C LEU A 10 16.14 12.01 -10.57
N VAL A 11 16.59 10.75 -10.41
CA VAL A 11 15.79 9.57 -10.75
C VAL A 11 14.52 9.50 -9.92
N MET A 12 14.60 9.71 -8.60
CA MET A 12 13.42 9.73 -7.75
C MET A 12 12.41 10.81 -8.20
N ILE A 13 12.89 12.02 -8.47
CA ILE A 13 12.04 13.12 -8.96
C ILE A 13 11.42 12.74 -10.32
N ALA A 14 12.22 12.22 -11.26
CA ALA A 14 11.75 11.80 -12.57
C ALA A 14 10.66 10.73 -12.45
N CYS A 15 10.84 9.72 -11.61
CA CYS A 15 9.84 8.67 -11.36
C CYS A 15 8.53 9.25 -10.79
N ILE A 16 8.61 10.19 -9.83
CA ILE A 16 7.43 10.85 -9.26
C ILE A 16 6.69 11.68 -10.33
N LEU A 17 7.42 12.42 -11.16
CA LEU A 17 6.83 13.19 -12.27
C LEU A 17 6.19 12.28 -13.32
N CYS A 18 6.83 11.16 -13.64
CA CYS A 18 6.26 10.14 -14.54
C CYS A 18 4.95 9.55 -14.01
N ASN A 19 4.76 9.45 -12.70
CA ASN A 19 3.49 9.01 -12.12
C ASN A 19 2.31 9.90 -12.57
N LYS A 20 2.49 11.22 -12.58
CA LYS A 20 1.46 12.16 -13.05
C LYS A 20 1.16 12.00 -14.56
N LEU A 21 2.16 11.66 -15.35
CA LEU A 21 2.03 11.45 -16.79
C LEU A 21 1.32 10.12 -17.10
N THR A 22 1.75 9.03 -16.47
CA THR A 22 1.18 7.69 -16.67
C THR A 22 -0.27 7.61 -16.22
N SER A 23 -0.65 8.32 -15.14
CA SER A 23 -2.05 8.39 -14.68
C SER A 23 -2.99 9.01 -15.73
N LYS A 24 -2.50 10.00 -16.51
CA LYS A 24 -3.28 10.59 -17.62
C LYS A 24 -3.45 9.63 -18.80
N ILE A 25 -2.41 8.85 -19.11
CA ILE A 25 -2.42 7.89 -20.23
C ILE A 25 -3.17 6.61 -19.84
N GLY A 26 -3.32 6.33 -18.54
CA GLY A 26 -3.97 5.12 -18.02
C GLY A 26 -3.05 3.90 -17.98
N MET A 27 -1.75 4.11 -18.08
CA MET A 27 -0.73 3.06 -17.93
C MET A 27 -0.34 2.88 -16.46
N PRO A 28 0.00 1.66 -16.02
CA PRO A 28 0.55 1.44 -14.69
C PRO A 28 1.86 2.21 -14.49
N VAL A 29 1.99 2.91 -13.36
CA VAL A 29 3.17 3.73 -13.04
C VAL A 29 4.47 2.92 -12.99
N LEU A 30 4.36 1.64 -12.65
CA LEU A 30 5.49 0.71 -12.54
C LEU A 30 6.26 0.54 -13.86
N LEU A 31 5.54 0.63 -15.00
CA LEU A 31 6.18 0.65 -16.32
C LEU A 31 7.08 1.87 -16.53
N ALA A 32 6.67 3.02 -15.98
CA ALA A 32 7.51 4.22 -16.06
C ALA A 32 8.80 4.08 -15.25
N PHE A 33 8.71 3.51 -14.03
CA PHE A 33 9.90 3.26 -13.21
C PHE A 33 10.88 2.32 -13.90
N LEU A 34 10.35 1.27 -14.51
CA LEU A 34 11.11 0.30 -15.27
C LEU A 34 11.76 0.95 -16.50
N ALA A 35 11.00 1.76 -17.25
CA ALA A 35 11.51 2.49 -18.41
C ALA A 35 12.62 3.49 -18.04
N VAL A 36 12.45 4.25 -16.94
CA VAL A 36 13.49 5.16 -16.43
C VAL A 36 14.75 4.36 -16.07
N GLY A 37 14.62 3.19 -15.43
CA GLY A 37 15.74 2.30 -15.15
C GLY A 37 16.47 1.87 -16.42
N MET A 38 15.74 1.42 -17.45
CA MET A 38 16.33 1.03 -18.75
C MET A 38 17.05 2.19 -19.45
N LEU A 39 16.47 3.41 -19.40
CA LEU A 39 17.10 4.61 -19.95
C LEU A 39 18.41 4.99 -19.22
N CYS A 40 18.52 4.67 -17.93
CA CYS A 40 19.75 4.88 -17.18
C CYS A 40 20.78 3.76 -17.41
N GLY A 41 20.35 2.58 -17.86
CA GLY A 41 21.16 1.37 -18.01
C GLY A 41 22.22 1.42 -19.12
N VAL A 42 22.84 0.26 -19.36
CA VAL A 42 23.98 0.11 -20.27
C VAL A 42 23.68 0.58 -21.68
N ASP A 43 22.52 0.23 -22.22
CA ASP A 43 22.10 0.59 -23.58
C ASP A 43 21.33 1.93 -23.64
N GLY A 44 21.09 2.56 -22.49
CA GLY A 44 20.40 3.84 -22.39
C GLY A 44 21.36 5.04 -22.56
N PRO A 45 20.82 6.27 -22.64
CA PRO A 45 21.60 7.51 -22.83
C PRO A 45 22.67 7.76 -21.75
N LEU A 46 22.47 7.27 -20.53
CA LEU A 46 23.41 7.48 -19.43
C LEU A 46 24.52 6.42 -19.36
N HIS A 47 24.39 5.31 -20.09
CA HIS A 47 25.37 4.23 -20.19
C HIS A 47 25.92 3.73 -18.84
N ILE A 48 25.06 3.67 -17.80
CA ILE A 48 25.46 3.21 -16.48
C ILE A 48 25.63 1.70 -16.52
N ARG A 49 26.87 1.23 -16.36
CA ARG A 49 27.18 -0.20 -16.23
C ARG A 49 26.85 -0.65 -14.83
N PHE A 50 25.75 -1.36 -14.69
CA PHE A 50 25.30 -1.96 -13.44
C PHE A 50 24.91 -3.42 -13.69
N ASP A 51 25.78 -4.35 -13.26
CA ASP A 51 25.66 -5.79 -13.48
C ASP A 51 25.75 -6.60 -12.19
N ASN A 52 25.54 -5.93 -11.04
CA ASN A 52 25.64 -6.57 -9.74
C ASN A 52 24.29 -7.20 -9.33
N TYR A 53 24.06 -8.44 -9.80
CA TYR A 53 22.85 -9.22 -9.50
C TYR A 53 22.67 -9.47 -8.00
N ALA A 54 23.76 -9.77 -7.26
CA ALA A 54 23.71 -10.06 -5.82
C ALA A 54 23.29 -8.84 -4.99
N LEU A 55 23.84 -7.65 -5.31
CA LEU A 55 23.43 -6.42 -4.65
C LEU A 55 21.96 -6.09 -4.96
N THR A 56 21.56 -6.26 -6.23
CA THR A 56 20.16 -6.02 -6.64
C THR A 56 19.22 -6.97 -5.94
N GLU A 57 19.54 -8.26 -5.87
CA GLU A 57 18.77 -9.28 -5.15
C GLU A 57 18.60 -8.90 -3.68
N THR A 58 19.69 -8.50 -3.00
CA THR A 58 19.64 -8.08 -1.59
C THR A 58 18.73 -6.86 -1.37
N LEU A 59 18.90 -5.81 -2.18
CA LEU A 59 18.06 -4.60 -2.08
C LEU A 59 16.59 -4.90 -2.38
N CYS A 60 16.32 -5.70 -3.41
CA CYS A 60 14.99 -6.11 -3.79
C CYS A 60 14.34 -7.02 -2.74
N THR A 61 15.12 -7.89 -2.07
CA THR A 61 14.65 -8.71 -0.95
C THR A 61 14.20 -7.84 0.21
N VAL A 62 15.00 -6.83 0.60
CA VAL A 62 14.59 -5.88 1.65
C VAL A 62 13.31 -5.15 1.26
N ALA A 63 13.20 -4.69 0.03
CA ALA A 63 11.98 -4.05 -0.46
C ALA A 63 10.77 -4.98 -0.40
N LEU A 64 10.93 -6.24 -0.81
CA LEU A 64 9.87 -7.23 -0.83
C LEU A 64 9.38 -7.58 0.58
N ILE A 65 10.26 -7.58 1.60
CA ILE A 65 9.87 -7.75 3.01
C ILE A 65 8.84 -6.69 3.41
N PHE A 66 9.11 -5.42 3.13
CA PHE A 66 8.18 -4.34 3.46
C PHE A 66 6.88 -4.42 2.64
N ILE A 67 6.96 -4.73 1.36
CA ILE A 67 5.80 -4.87 0.47
C ILE A 67 4.88 -6.00 0.95
N ILE A 68 5.43 -7.17 1.25
CA ILE A 68 4.65 -8.35 1.70
C ILE A 68 4.09 -8.12 3.11
N PHE A 69 4.91 -7.58 4.04
CA PHE A 69 4.44 -7.26 5.39
C PHE A 69 3.27 -6.27 5.34
N TYR A 70 3.40 -5.20 4.57
CA TYR A 70 2.34 -4.20 4.44
C TYR A 70 1.11 -4.74 3.70
N GLY A 71 1.29 -5.57 2.68
CA GLY A 71 0.19 -6.30 2.03
C GLY A 71 -0.64 -7.10 3.03
N GLY A 72 0.02 -7.83 3.94
CA GLY A 72 -0.65 -8.50 5.05
C GLY A 72 -1.30 -7.52 6.04
N PHE A 73 -0.59 -6.45 6.42
CA PHE A 73 -1.06 -5.45 7.38
C PHE A 73 -2.29 -4.69 6.87
N GLY A 74 -2.37 -4.44 5.57
CA GLY A 74 -3.51 -3.80 4.91
C GLY A 74 -4.75 -4.71 4.78
N THR A 75 -4.58 -6.03 4.82
CA THR A 75 -5.66 -7.00 4.57
C THR A 75 -6.67 -7.01 5.72
N LYS A 76 -7.91 -6.54 5.48
CA LYS A 76 -9.01 -6.60 6.45
C LYS A 76 -9.58 -8.02 6.54
N TRP A 77 -9.32 -8.72 7.63
CA TRP A 77 -9.78 -10.11 7.83
C TRP A 77 -11.30 -10.29 7.67
N ARG A 78 -12.09 -9.31 8.07
CA ARG A 78 -13.57 -9.37 7.90
C ARG A 78 -13.97 -9.44 6.42
N ALA A 79 -13.30 -8.71 5.55
CA ALA A 79 -13.54 -8.73 4.10
C ALA A 79 -12.90 -9.96 3.43
N ALA A 80 -11.75 -10.40 3.92
CA ALA A 80 -11.00 -11.55 3.42
C ALA A 80 -11.64 -12.90 3.80
N LYS A 81 -12.23 -13.02 4.99
CA LYS A 81 -12.79 -14.28 5.53
C LYS A 81 -13.72 -15.03 4.57
N PRO A 82 -14.70 -14.38 3.89
CA PRO A 82 -15.63 -15.10 2.99
C PRO A 82 -14.94 -15.69 1.75
N VAL A 83 -13.81 -15.12 1.34
CA VAL A 83 -13.05 -15.53 0.15
C VAL A 83 -11.76 -16.28 0.48
N ALA A 84 -11.38 -16.35 1.76
CA ALA A 84 -10.09 -16.89 2.21
C ALA A 84 -9.84 -18.32 1.72
N GLY A 85 -10.84 -19.22 1.78
CA GLY A 85 -10.68 -20.59 1.31
C GLY A 85 -10.37 -20.70 -0.18
N LYS A 86 -11.03 -19.86 -1.00
CA LYS A 86 -10.77 -19.77 -2.45
C LYS A 86 -9.39 -19.17 -2.72
N ALA A 87 -9.04 -18.12 -2.00
CA ALA A 87 -7.76 -17.44 -2.13
C ALA A 87 -6.57 -18.33 -1.74
N VAL A 88 -6.67 -19.02 -0.60
CA VAL A 88 -5.64 -19.97 -0.15
C VAL A 88 -5.47 -21.12 -1.15
N LEU A 89 -6.56 -21.66 -1.69
CA LEU A 89 -6.49 -22.72 -2.70
C LEU A 89 -5.80 -22.22 -3.99
N LEU A 90 -6.11 -21.02 -4.45
CA LEU A 90 -5.47 -20.41 -5.62
C LEU A 90 -4.00 -20.08 -5.36
N SER A 91 -3.66 -19.57 -4.17
CA SER A 91 -2.29 -19.20 -3.82
C SER A 91 -1.38 -20.39 -3.49
N THR A 92 -1.94 -21.57 -3.21
CA THR A 92 -1.18 -22.79 -2.92
C THR A 92 -1.23 -23.76 -4.09
N LEU A 93 -2.31 -24.51 -4.22
CA LEU A 93 -2.48 -25.48 -5.30
C LEU A 93 -2.49 -24.80 -6.68
N GLY A 94 -3.05 -23.58 -6.77
CA GLY A 94 -3.06 -22.80 -8.00
C GLY A 94 -1.67 -22.42 -8.48
N VAL A 95 -0.77 -22.02 -7.59
CA VAL A 95 0.64 -21.72 -7.92
C VAL A 95 1.33 -23.00 -8.38
N PHE A 96 1.15 -24.11 -7.64
CA PHE A 96 1.74 -25.39 -8.00
C PHE A 96 1.28 -25.88 -9.41
N LEU A 97 -0.02 -25.86 -9.66
CA LEU A 97 -0.58 -26.30 -10.96
C LEU A 97 -0.14 -25.36 -12.10
N THR A 98 -0.07 -24.04 -11.84
CA THR A 98 0.42 -23.08 -12.84
C THR A 98 1.89 -23.33 -13.15
N ALA A 99 2.73 -23.56 -12.12
CA ALA A 99 4.15 -23.85 -12.29
C ALA A 99 4.36 -25.18 -13.05
N ALA A 100 3.58 -26.22 -12.72
CA ALA A 100 3.62 -27.50 -13.43
C ALA A 100 3.20 -27.35 -14.90
N ALA A 101 2.10 -26.64 -15.18
CA ALA A 101 1.63 -26.38 -16.54
C ALA A 101 2.68 -25.63 -17.37
N MET A 102 3.31 -24.61 -16.77
CA MET A 102 4.39 -23.87 -17.42
C MET A 102 5.64 -24.70 -17.58
N GLY A 103 5.99 -25.55 -16.63
CA GLY A 103 7.11 -26.50 -16.73
C GLY A 103 6.93 -27.47 -17.91
N VAL A 104 5.73 -28.03 -18.05
CA VAL A 104 5.36 -28.88 -19.21
C VAL A 104 5.48 -28.09 -20.51
N PHE A 105 4.91 -26.87 -20.57
CA PHE A 105 5.01 -26.03 -21.75
C PHE A 105 6.47 -25.72 -22.13
N CYS A 106 7.29 -25.28 -21.19
CA CYS A 106 8.70 -24.97 -21.44
C CYS A 106 9.46 -26.22 -21.90
N ARG A 107 9.18 -27.39 -21.34
CA ARG A 107 9.82 -28.65 -21.74
C ARG A 107 9.53 -29.00 -23.20
N PHE A 108 8.27 -28.92 -23.64
CA PHE A 108 7.87 -29.36 -24.98
C PHE A 108 7.98 -28.27 -26.05
N ALA A 109 7.68 -27.03 -25.71
CA ALA A 109 7.71 -25.91 -26.68
C ALA A 109 9.07 -25.21 -26.78
N LEU A 110 9.76 -25.06 -25.64
CA LEU A 110 11.06 -24.38 -25.59
C LEU A 110 12.24 -25.36 -25.50
N HIS A 111 11.96 -26.69 -25.41
CA HIS A 111 12.94 -27.76 -25.33
C HIS A 111 13.91 -27.63 -24.14
N THR A 112 13.47 -27.00 -23.05
CA THR A 112 14.26 -26.86 -21.81
C THR A 112 14.34 -28.16 -21.02
N GLY A 113 15.25 -28.25 -20.04
CA GLY A 113 15.25 -29.31 -19.05
C GLY A 113 13.97 -29.31 -18.18
N TRP A 114 13.58 -30.46 -17.62
CA TRP A 114 12.39 -30.53 -16.73
C TRP A 114 12.50 -29.58 -15.53
N LEU A 115 13.63 -29.60 -14.84
CA LEU A 115 13.83 -28.74 -13.65
C LEU A 115 13.93 -27.25 -14.05
N GLU A 116 14.51 -26.96 -15.21
CA GLU A 116 14.57 -25.58 -15.74
C GLU A 116 13.16 -25.05 -16.05
N GLY A 117 12.34 -25.86 -16.75
CA GLY A 117 10.94 -25.49 -17.03
C GLY A 117 10.12 -25.33 -15.74
N MET A 118 10.32 -26.20 -14.76
CA MET A 118 9.67 -26.07 -13.44
C MET A 118 10.15 -24.82 -12.67
N LEU A 119 11.43 -24.46 -12.77
CA LEU A 119 11.96 -23.23 -12.18
C LEU A 119 11.33 -21.99 -12.82
N MET A 120 11.22 -21.95 -14.15
CA MET A 120 10.52 -20.86 -14.86
C MET A 120 9.05 -20.76 -14.39
N GLY A 121 8.38 -21.91 -14.27
CA GLY A 121 7.01 -21.95 -13.78
C GLY A 121 6.86 -21.51 -12.32
N ALA A 122 7.78 -21.89 -11.45
CA ALA A 122 7.78 -21.50 -10.03
C ALA A 122 8.00 -20.00 -9.86
N VAL A 123 9.01 -19.45 -10.53
CA VAL A 123 9.33 -18.00 -10.52
C VAL A 123 8.15 -17.18 -11.06
N LEU A 124 7.51 -17.65 -12.12
CA LEU A 124 6.32 -17.01 -12.69
C LEU A 124 5.01 -17.39 -11.96
N GLY A 125 5.06 -18.17 -10.89
CA GLY A 125 3.88 -18.55 -10.10
C GLY A 125 3.28 -17.41 -9.28
N SER A 126 4.08 -16.47 -8.86
CA SER A 126 3.64 -15.28 -8.11
C SER A 126 2.82 -14.33 -8.99
N THR A 127 1.78 -13.69 -8.41
CA THR A 127 0.98 -12.64 -9.07
C THR A 127 1.09 -11.32 -8.29
N ASP A 128 0.91 -10.20 -8.97
CA ASP A 128 1.08 -8.84 -8.43
C ASP A 128 -0.27 -8.14 -8.22
N ALA A 129 -0.82 -8.26 -7.01
CA ALA A 129 -2.02 -7.52 -6.65
C ALA A 129 -1.78 -6.02 -6.49
N ALA A 130 -0.58 -5.59 -6.13
CA ALA A 130 -0.30 -4.17 -5.94
C ALA A 130 -0.53 -3.40 -7.24
N SER A 131 -0.08 -3.95 -8.38
CA SER A 131 -0.38 -3.41 -9.71
C SER A 131 -1.88 -3.41 -10.02
N VAL A 132 -2.58 -4.50 -9.73
CA VAL A 132 -4.04 -4.61 -9.95
C VAL A 132 -4.78 -3.54 -9.16
N PHE A 133 -4.47 -3.40 -7.86
CA PHE A 133 -5.14 -2.41 -7.00
C PHE A 133 -4.79 -0.98 -7.35
N SER A 134 -3.53 -0.70 -7.70
CA SER A 134 -3.13 0.62 -8.20
C SER A 134 -3.97 1.05 -9.39
N ILE A 135 -4.23 0.13 -10.34
CA ILE A 135 -5.06 0.39 -11.51
C ILE A 135 -6.54 0.58 -11.13
N LEU A 136 -7.09 -0.31 -10.31
CA LEU A 136 -8.51 -0.23 -9.89
C LEU A 136 -8.77 1.07 -9.11
N ARG A 137 -7.87 1.46 -8.19
CA ARG A 137 -7.97 2.70 -7.42
C ARG A 137 -7.87 3.94 -8.30
N SER A 138 -6.89 4.00 -9.20
CA SER A 138 -6.72 5.14 -10.11
C SER A 138 -7.94 5.41 -10.96
N LYS A 139 -8.74 4.37 -11.24
CA LYS A 139 -9.98 4.43 -12.04
C LYS A 139 -11.26 4.39 -11.19
N LYS A 140 -11.16 4.35 -9.85
CA LYS A 140 -12.26 4.25 -8.89
C LYS A 140 -13.22 3.09 -9.22
N LEU A 141 -12.67 1.89 -9.48
CA LEU A 141 -13.41 0.69 -9.87
C LEU A 141 -13.45 -0.33 -8.72
N ASP A 142 -14.64 -0.80 -8.33
CA ASP A 142 -14.80 -1.95 -7.44
C ASP A 142 -15.31 -3.17 -8.22
N LEU A 143 -15.03 -4.36 -7.66
CA LEU A 143 -15.31 -5.64 -8.32
C LEU A 143 -16.37 -6.44 -7.57
N LYS A 144 -17.37 -6.95 -8.30
CA LYS A 144 -18.46 -7.80 -7.78
C LYS A 144 -17.95 -9.08 -7.14
N TYR A 145 -18.79 -9.68 -6.28
CA TYR A 145 -18.61 -10.99 -5.66
C TYR A 145 -17.37 -11.10 -4.75
N GLY A 146 -16.89 -9.99 -4.20
CA GLY A 146 -15.69 -9.96 -3.38
C GLY A 146 -14.42 -10.32 -4.15
N THR A 147 -14.42 -10.11 -5.48
CA THR A 147 -13.28 -10.47 -6.35
C THR A 147 -12.04 -9.63 -6.02
N ALA A 148 -12.20 -8.38 -5.61
CA ALA A 148 -11.09 -7.55 -5.16
C ALA A 148 -10.39 -8.21 -3.95
N SER A 149 -11.14 -8.52 -2.89
CA SER A 149 -10.57 -9.20 -1.70
C SER A 149 -9.99 -10.58 -2.03
N LEU A 150 -10.58 -11.31 -3.00
CA LEU A 150 -10.03 -12.59 -3.45
C LEU A 150 -8.65 -12.42 -4.07
N LEU A 151 -8.48 -11.46 -4.98
CA LEU A 151 -7.21 -11.16 -5.64
C LEU A 151 -6.15 -10.66 -4.66
N GLU A 152 -6.55 -9.84 -3.68
CA GLU A 152 -5.66 -9.33 -2.63
C GLU A 152 -5.08 -10.47 -1.79
N VAL A 153 -5.94 -11.32 -1.24
CA VAL A 153 -5.49 -12.44 -0.39
C VAL A 153 -4.74 -13.47 -1.20
N GLU A 154 -5.17 -13.76 -2.43
CA GLU A 154 -4.46 -14.67 -3.33
C GLU A 154 -3.04 -14.20 -3.57
N SER A 155 -2.87 -12.96 -4.02
CA SER A 155 -1.56 -12.44 -4.39
C SER A 155 -0.63 -12.25 -3.18
N GLY A 156 -1.15 -11.77 -2.04
CA GLY A 156 -0.33 -11.65 -0.83
C GLY A 156 0.17 -12.99 -0.29
N SER A 157 -0.56 -14.08 -0.54
CA SER A 157 -0.19 -15.43 -0.07
C SER A 157 0.49 -16.30 -1.13
N ASN A 158 0.46 -15.95 -2.40
CA ASN A 158 1.12 -16.76 -3.44
C ASN A 158 2.64 -16.49 -3.55
N ASP A 159 3.12 -15.28 -3.17
CA ASP A 159 4.54 -14.95 -3.16
C ASP A 159 5.37 -15.91 -2.29
N PRO A 160 4.97 -16.17 -1.01
CA PRO A 160 5.64 -17.17 -0.19
C PRO A 160 5.64 -18.59 -0.80
N VAL A 161 4.57 -18.97 -1.50
CA VAL A 161 4.46 -20.29 -2.13
C VAL A 161 5.34 -20.37 -3.38
N ALA A 162 5.37 -19.35 -4.21
CA ALA A 162 6.26 -19.26 -5.36
C ALA A 162 7.74 -19.28 -4.93
N TYR A 163 8.08 -18.58 -3.84
CA TYR A 163 9.42 -18.63 -3.24
C TYR A 163 9.78 -20.05 -2.76
N LEU A 164 8.86 -20.72 -2.03
CA LEU A 164 9.04 -22.09 -1.58
C LEU A 164 9.31 -23.02 -2.77
N MET A 165 8.53 -22.93 -3.83
CA MET A 165 8.73 -23.75 -5.03
C MET A 165 10.06 -23.43 -5.72
N THR A 166 10.40 -22.15 -5.86
CA THR A 166 11.67 -21.73 -6.46
C THR A 166 12.86 -22.28 -5.70
N THR A 167 12.85 -22.19 -4.36
CA THR A 167 13.95 -22.69 -3.52
C THR A 167 14.07 -24.20 -3.55
N ILE A 168 12.94 -24.93 -3.62
CA ILE A 168 12.96 -26.40 -3.75
C ILE A 168 13.54 -26.82 -5.09
N VAL A 169 13.07 -26.21 -6.20
CA VAL A 169 13.57 -26.55 -7.53
C VAL A 169 15.06 -26.20 -7.66
N LEU A 170 15.49 -25.03 -7.14
CA LEU A 170 16.91 -24.67 -7.10
C LEU A 170 17.73 -25.69 -6.31
N ALA A 171 17.25 -26.10 -5.15
CA ALA A 171 17.91 -27.11 -4.36
C ALA A 171 18.02 -28.46 -5.09
N MET A 172 16.99 -28.85 -5.86
CA MET A 172 17.02 -30.06 -6.71
C MET A 172 18.02 -29.92 -7.91
N MET A 173 18.30 -28.69 -8.35
CA MET A 173 19.25 -28.43 -9.46
C MET A 173 20.69 -28.36 -8.97
N THR A 174 20.90 -27.94 -7.71
CA THR A 174 22.25 -27.71 -7.16
C THR A 174 22.79 -28.86 -6.33
N THR A 175 21.92 -29.68 -5.74
CA THR A 175 22.32 -30.78 -4.86
C THR A 175 21.42 -31.99 -5.06
N GLU A 176 21.99 -33.20 -4.88
CA GLU A 176 21.19 -34.40 -4.79
C GLU A 176 20.40 -34.42 -3.49
N ILE A 177 19.09 -34.19 -3.58
CA ILE A 177 18.22 -34.11 -2.41
C ILE A 177 17.41 -35.40 -2.29
N SER A 178 17.45 -36.04 -1.12
CA SER A 178 16.56 -37.15 -0.80
C SER A 178 15.11 -36.66 -0.62
N ALA A 179 14.14 -37.52 -0.93
CA ALA A 179 12.72 -37.20 -0.75
C ALA A 179 12.39 -36.76 0.70
N GLY A 180 13.04 -37.39 1.70
CA GLY A 180 12.86 -37.01 3.11
C GLY A 180 13.34 -35.59 3.41
N ARG A 181 14.47 -35.16 2.84
CA ARG A 181 14.98 -33.80 2.99
C ARG A 181 14.08 -32.78 2.31
N MET A 182 13.53 -33.10 1.13
CA MET A 182 12.57 -32.25 0.43
C MET A 182 11.29 -32.07 1.25
N LEU A 183 10.71 -33.13 1.80
CA LEU A 183 9.55 -33.06 2.69
C LEU A 183 9.83 -32.23 3.93
N TYR A 184 11.02 -32.38 4.54
CA TYR A 184 11.43 -31.57 5.67
C TYR A 184 11.56 -30.08 5.30
N MET A 185 12.10 -29.74 4.12
CA MET A 185 12.18 -28.35 3.66
C MET A 185 10.78 -27.73 3.49
N ILE A 186 9.82 -28.47 2.89
CA ILE A 186 8.44 -28.02 2.77
C ILE A 186 7.83 -27.79 4.15
N PHE A 187 7.97 -28.75 5.04
CA PHE A 187 7.50 -28.67 6.43
C PHE A 187 8.12 -27.46 7.16
N ALA A 188 9.44 -27.33 7.13
CA ALA A 188 10.15 -26.27 7.81
C ALA A 188 9.73 -24.88 7.30
N GLN A 189 9.66 -24.70 5.98
CA GLN A 189 9.26 -23.43 5.39
C GLN A 189 7.84 -23.03 5.81
N ILE A 190 6.90 -23.96 5.83
CA ILE A 190 5.50 -23.66 6.19
C ILE A 190 5.37 -23.48 7.71
N VAL A 191 5.83 -24.45 8.51
CA VAL A 191 5.58 -24.47 9.95
C VAL A 191 6.37 -23.37 10.67
N TYR A 192 7.65 -23.19 10.34
CA TYR A 192 8.45 -22.13 10.95
C TYR A 192 8.03 -20.75 10.43
N GLY A 193 7.66 -20.64 9.13
CA GLY A 193 7.12 -19.40 8.57
C GLY A 193 5.86 -18.94 9.30
N VAL A 194 4.84 -19.79 9.36
CA VAL A 194 3.57 -19.45 10.04
C VAL A 194 3.77 -19.29 11.55
N GLY A 195 4.48 -20.23 12.19
CA GLY A 195 4.66 -20.25 13.64
C GLY A 195 5.40 -19.02 14.18
N ILE A 196 6.55 -18.69 13.58
CA ILE A 196 7.35 -17.53 14.01
C ILE A 196 6.62 -16.23 13.71
N GLY A 197 6.01 -16.11 12.52
CA GLY A 197 5.23 -14.92 12.17
C GLY A 197 4.09 -14.67 13.15
N ALA A 198 3.36 -15.72 13.52
CA ALA A 198 2.26 -15.62 14.48
C ALA A 198 2.77 -15.28 15.90
N VAL A 199 3.79 -15.96 16.39
CA VAL A 199 4.37 -15.71 17.73
C VAL A 199 4.89 -14.29 17.81
N LEU A 200 5.70 -13.86 16.83
CA LEU A 200 6.26 -12.50 16.80
C LEU A 200 5.16 -11.44 16.78
N ALA A 201 4.12 -11.63 15.98
CA ALA A 201 3.01 -10.70 15.94
C ALA A 201 2.25 -10.61 17.27
N VAL A 202 1.97 -11.74 17.93
CA VAL A 202 1.31 -11.77 19.25
C VAL A 202 2.18 -11.07 20.30
N CYS A 203 3.48 -11.37 20.33
CA CYS A 203 4.43 -10.69 21.22
C CYS A 203 4.47 -9.18 20.97
N THR A 204 4.47 -8.77 19.70
CA THR A 204 4.44 -7.35 19.31
C THR A 204 3.15 -6.67 19.78
N VAL A 205 1.99 -7.29 19.60
CA VAL A 205 0.71 -6.74 20.11
C VAL A 205 0.73 -6.59 21.63
N PHE A 206 1.22 -7.61 22.34
CA PHE A 206 1.35 -7.55 23.80
C PHE A 206 2.28 -6.42 24.24
N PHE A 207 3.43 -6.28 23.59
CA PHE A 207 4.38 -5.20 23.86
C PHE A 207 3.77 -3.83 23.62
N LEU A 208 3.15 -3.58 22.46
CA LEU A 208 2.55 -2.29 22.11
C LEU A 208 1.37 -1.89 23.01
N ARG A 209 0.66 -2.86 23.61
CA ARG A 209 -0.40 -2.58 24.57
C ARG A 209 0.13 -2.15 25.94
N ARG A 210 1.32 -2.62 26.30
CA ARG A 210 1.93 -2.34 27.61
C ARG A 210 2.92 -1.19 27.57
N PHE A 211 3.62 -1.02 26.48
CA PHE A 211 4.66 -0.01 26.30
C PHE A 211 4.16 1.15 25.46
N ARG A 212 4.38 2.39 25.94
CA ARG A 212 4.10 3.62 25.21
C ARG A 212 5.40 4.30 24.85
N PHE A 213 5.59 4.58 23.59
CA PHE A 213 6.73 5.35 23.12
C PHE A 213 6.55 6.83 23.50
N GLU A 214 7.57 7.43 24.10
CA GLU A 214 7.56 8.85 24.47
C GLU A 214 7.69 9.75 23.24
N THR A 215 8.50 9.30 22.25
CA THR A 215 8.75 10.07 21.02
C THR A 215 7.78 9.63 19.92
N SER A 216 7.09 10.61 19.33
CA SER A 216 6.24 10.38 18.17
C SER A 216 7.05 9.80 17.00
N GLY A 217 6.55 8.76 16.38
CA GLY A 217 7.18 8.09 15.24
C GLY A 217 8.07 6.88 15.60
N PHE A 218 8.48 6.70 16.85
CA PHE A 218 9.25 5.50 17.25
C PHE A 218 8.42 4.21 17.15
N ASP A 219 7.12 4.30 17.25
CA ASP A 219 6.19 3.20 16.99
C ASP A 219 6.27 2.71 15.54
N THR A 220 6.42 3.61 14.57
CA THR A 220 6.57 3.25 13.15
C THR A 220 7.94 2.62 12.86
N VAL A 221 9.01 3.15 13.44
CA VAL A 221 10.36 2.57 13.35
C VAL A 221 10.40 1.18 13.99
N PHE A 222 9.77 1.02 15.15
CA PHE A 222 9.63 -0.28 15.81
C PHE A 222 8.90 -1.29 14.92
N MET A 223 7.77 -0.89 14.29
CA MET A 223 7.05 -1.76 13.37
C MET A 223 7.88 -2.11 12.13
N ALA A 224 8.71 -1.20 11.63
CA ALA A 224 9.65 -1.51 10.54
C ALA A 224 10.69 -2.56 10.97
N ALA A 225 11.21 -2.47 12.20
CA ALA A 225 12.09 -3.49 12.75
C ALA A 225 11.39 -4.85 12.89
N ILE A 226 10.12 -4.87 13.33
CA ILE A 226 9.31 -6.09 13.39
C ILE A 226 9.09 -6.70 12.00
N ALA A 227 8.87 -5.89 10.97
CA ALA A 227 8.76 -6.38 9.60
C ALA A 227 10.05 -7.11 9.15
N ILE A 228 11.23 -6.55 9.44
CA ILE A 228 12.51 -7.18 9.13
C ILE A 228 12.71 -8.47 9.96
N LEU A 229 12.45 -8.41 11.27
CA LEU A 229 12.58 -9.58 12.16
C LEU A 229 11.64 -10.71 11.75
N SER A 230 10.43 -10.40 11.29
CA SER A 230 9.47 -11.41 10.84
C SER A 230 9.98 -12.20 9.64
N TYR A 231 10.83 -11.62 8.81
CA TYR A 231 11.50 -12.31 7.71
C TYR A 231 12.75 -13.07 8.18
N VAL A 232 13.62 -12.41 8.94
CA VAL A 232 14.95 -12.94 9.26
C VAL A 232 14.89 -14.15 10.20
N LEU A 233 14.06 -14.09 11.25
CA LEU A 233 14.01 -15.15 12.27
C LEU A 233 13.68 -16.54 11.69
N PRO A 234 12.62 -16.71 10.86
CA PRO A 234 12.37 -18.03 10.29
C PRO A 234 13.46 -18.45 9.29
N VAL A 235 14.04 -17.52 8.51
CA VAL A 235 15.10 -17.85 7.54
C VAL A 235 16.33 -18.45 8.23
N LEU A 236 16.71 -17.96 9.39
CA LEU A 236 17.85 -18.48 10.17
C LEU A 236 17.70 -19.97 10.55
N ILE A 237 16.48 -20.51 10.60
CA ILE A 237 16.20 -21.91 10.93
C ILE A 237 15.63 -22.72 9.76
N GLY A 238 15.74 -22.16 8.52
CA GLY A 238 15.25 -22.81 7.30
C GLY A 238 13.75 -22.65 7.02
N GLY A 239 13.08 -21.72 7.69
CA GLY A 239 11.69 -21.34 7.45
C GLY A 239 11.52 -20.31 6.33
N ASN A 240 10.27 -20.08 5.92
CA ASN A 240 9.93 -19.10 4.89
C ASN A 240 9.71 -17.69 5.50
N GLY A 241 10.66 -16.78 5.25
CA GLY A 241 10.61 -15.42 5.75
C GLY A 241 9.45 -14.59 5.18
N TYR A 242 9.13 -14.76 3.91
CA TYR A 242 8.02 -14.04 3.27
C TYR A 242 6.66 -14.48 3.84
N LEU A 243 6.48 -15.78 4.08
CA LEU A 243 5.26 -16.29 4.72
C LEU A 243 5.10 -15.73 6.13
N SER A 244 6.19 -15.71 6.89
CA SER A 244 6.21 -15.16 8.25
C SER A 244 5.89 -13.66 8.26
N ALA A 245 6.48 -12.89 7.37
CA ALA A 245 6.21 -11.45 7.25
C ALA A 245 4.74 -11.18 6.88
N TYR A 246 4.16 -11.96 5.95
CA TYR A 246 2.76 -11.85 5.57
C TYR A 246 1.81 -12.16 6.73
N ILE A 247 2.04 -13.29 7.44
CA ILE A 247 1.23 -13.70 8.60
C ILE A 247 1.34 -12.67 9.73
N ALA A 248 2.55 -12.19 10.02
CA ALA A 248 2.77 -11.14 11.02
C ALA A 248 2.01 -9.86 10.63
N GLY A 249 2.08 -9.46 9.36
CA GLY A 249 1.32 -8.33 8.83
C GLY A 249 -0.18 -8.49 9.04
N ILE A 250 -0.79 -9.61 8.63
CA ILE A 250 -2.23 -9.88 8.79
C ILE A 250 -2.65 -9.78 10.27
N ILE A 251 -1.91 -10.42 11.17
CA ILE A 251 -2.25 -10.41 12.59
C ILE A 251 -2.20 -8.99 13.14
N LEU A 252 -1.09 -8.28 12.93
CA LEU A 252 -0.90 -6.90 13.41
C LEU A 252 -1.91 -5.92 12.79
N GLY A 253 -2.16 -6.05 11.49
CA GLY A 253 -3.11 -5.22 10.77
C GLY A 253 -4.56 -5.36 11.25
N ASN A 254 -4.94 -6.50 11.82
CA ASN A 254 -6.29 -6.73 12.33
C ASN A 254 -6.44 -6.52 13.86
N GLN A 255 -5.38 -6.09 14.54
CA GLN A 255 -5.42 -5.74 15.95
C GLN A 255 -5.61 -4.24 16.17
N LYS A 256 -6.15 -3.90 17.35
CA LYS A 256 -6.21 -2.51 17.83
C LYS A 256 -4.84 -2.15 18.43
N ILE A 257 -4.02 -1.49 17.66
CA ILE A 257 -2.70 -0.99 18.05
C ILE A 257 -2.70 0.54 18.10
N PRO A 258 -1.89 1.16 18.98
CA PRO A 258 -1.77 2.62 19.05
C PRO A 258 -1.30 3.22 17.71
N ASN A 259 -1.75 4.43 17.41
CA ASN A 259 -1.31 5.21 16.24
C ASN A 259 -1.38 4.48 14.89
N LYS A 260 -2.32 3.55 14.73
CA LYS A 260 -2.43 2.70 13.54
C LYS A 260 -2.52 3.51 12.23
N LYS A 261 -3.20 4.65 12.24
CA LYS A 261 -3.30 5.56 11.09
C LYS A 261 -1.91 6.03 10.63
N ASN A 262 -1.08 6.50 11.57
CA ASN A 262 0.28 6.94 11.26
C ASN A 262 1.15 5.81 10.69
N GLN A 263 0.99 4.59 11.23
CA GLN A 263 1.68 3.41 10.73
C GLN A 263 1.27 3.07 9.29
N VAL A 264 -0.02 3.13 8.96
CA VAL A 264 -0.52 2.93 7.59
C VAL A 264 0.09 3.95 6.64
N HIS A 265 0.06 5.25 6.97
CA HIS A 265 0.65 6.30 6.12
C HIS A 265 2.17 6.12 5.94
N PHE A 266 2.88 5.74 7.01
CA PHE A 266 4.31 5.46 6.94
C PHE A 266 4.61 4.29 5.98
N PHE A 267 3.91 3.17 6.16
CA PHE A 267 4.12 1.99 5.31
C PHE A 267 3.66 2.21 3.87
N ASP A 268 2.63 3.02 3.62
CA ASP A 268 2.25 3.43 2.27
C ASP A 268 3.40 4.14 1.56
N GLY A 269 4.01 5.12 2.23
CA GLY A 269 5.17 5.84 1.69
C GLY A 269 6.37 4.94 1.48
N VAL A 270 6.71 4.11 2.47
CA VAL A 270 7.83 3.15 2.38
C VAL A 270 7.60 2.14 1.26
N THR A 271 6.41 1.55 1.16
CA THR A 271 6.10 0.56 0.13
C THR A 271 6.12 1.18 -1.26
N GLY A 272 5.59 2.41 -1.42
CA GLY A 272 5.68 3.13 -2.68
C GLY A 272 7.12 3.40 -3.10
N PHE A 273 7.99 3.80 -2.16
CA PHE A 273 9.42 3.97 -2.41
C PHE A 273 10.11 2.64 -2.75
N MET A 274 9.79 1.56 -2.04
CA MET A 274 10.34 0.22 -2.31
C MET A 274 9.93 -0.29 -3.69
N GLN A 275 8.68 -0.09 -4.10
CA GLN A 275 8.23 -0.44 -5.45
C GLN A 275 8.99 0.35 -6.53
N LEU A 276 9.14 1.68 -6.34
CA LEU A 276 9.93 2.52 -7.23
C LEU A 276 11.35 1.99 -7.35
N MET A 277 12.01 1.72 -6.22
CA MET A 277 13.38 1.21 -6.17
C MET A 277 13.51 -0.13 -6.90
N VAL A 278 12.62 -1.08 -6.64
CA VAL A 278 12.66 -2.41 -7.28
C VAL A 278 12.52 -2.29 -8.78
N PHE A 279 11.46 -1.63 -9.28
CA PHE A 279 11.23 -1.53 -10.72
C PHE A 279 12.30 -0.71 -11.43
N PHE A 280 12.85 0.32 -10.79
CA PHE A 280 13.99 1.06 -11.31
C PHE A 280 15.24 0.19 -11.41
N LEU A 281 15.59 -0.56 -10.35
CA LEU A 281 16.76 -1.45 -10.33
C LEU A 281 16.63 -2.58 -11.35
N LEU A 282 15.43 -3.17 -11.48
CA LEU A 282 15.16 -4.18 -12.51
C LEU A 282 15.34 -3.61 -13.92
N GLY A 283 14.89 -2.37 -14.16
CA GLY A 283 15.10 -1.67 -15.41
C GLY A 283 16.58 -1.35 -15.66
N LEU A 284 17.30 -0.91 -14.63
CA LEU A 284 18.74 -0.58 -14.70
C LEU A 284 19.60 -1.80 -15.01
N LEU A 285 19.22 -2.97 -14.44
CA LEU A 285 19.91 -4.24 -14.65
C LEU A 285 19.61 -4.87 -16.02
N CYS A 286 18.47 -4.51 -16.61
CA CYS A 286 18.07 -5.00 -17.92
C CYS A 286 19.01 -4.42 -19.02
N THR A 287 19.48 -5.31 -19.89
CA THR A 287 20.25 -4.95 -21.08
C THR A 287 19.36 -5.12 -22.32
N PRO A 288 18.75 -4.05 -22.85
CA PRO A 288 17.84 -4.12 -24.00
C PRO A 288 18.38 -4.87 -25.22
N SER A 289 19.67 -4.77 -25.52
CA SER A 289 20.31 -5.48 -26.63
C SER A 289 20.25 -7.00 -26.49
N LYS A 290 20.18 -7.54 -25.27
CA LYS A 290 20.02 -8.99 -25.01
C LYS A 290 18.58 -9.49 -25.15
N LEU A 291 17.59 -8.59 -25.14
CA LEU A 291 16.17 -8.98 -25.19
C LEU A 291 15.82 -9.68 -26.51
N GLY A 292 16.49 -9.36 -27.61
CA GLY A 292 16.24 -9.98 -28.91
C GLY A 292 16.26 -11.51 -28.91
N GLY A 293 17.13 -12.12 -28.10
CA GLY A 293 17.24 -13.58 -27.98
C GLY A 293 16.15 -14.23 -27.10
N VAL A 294 15.50 -13.47 -26.21
CA VAL A 294 14.51 -14.01 -25.23
C VAL A 294 13.09 -13.52 -25.46
N ILE A 295 12.87 -12.52 -26.31
CA ILE A 295 11.56 -11.88 -26.51
C ILE A 295 10.51 -12.85 -27.04
N LEU A 296 10.85 -13.71 -27.99
CA LEU A 296 9.95 -14.72 -28.56
C LEU A 296 9.57 -15.80 -27.54
N PRO A 297 10.53 -16.47 -26.85
CA PRO A 297 10.20 -17.37 -25.74
C PRO A 297 9.39 -16.69 -24.64
N ALA A 298 9.72 -15.47 -24.24
CA ALA A 298 8.99 -14.73 -23.22
C ALA A 298 7.54 -14.42 -23.65
N LEU A 299 7.34 -14.02 -24.92
CA LEU A 299 6.01 -13.78 -25.46
C LEU A 299 5.19 -15.08 -25.48
N ALA A 300 5.77 -16.20 -25.91
CA ALA A 300 5.10 -17.49 -25.89
C ALA A 300 4.70 -17.90 -24.47
N ILE A 301 5.59 -17.75 -23.49
CA ILE A 301 5.31 -17.97 -22.08
C ILE A 301 4.17 -17.05 -21.61
N ALA A 302 4.22 -15.76 -21.88
CA ALA A 302 3.20 -14.81 -21.47
C ALA A 302 1.82 -15.14 -22.05
N VAL A 303 1.76 -15.53 -23.32
CA VAL A 303 0.51 -15.93 -23.99
C VAL A 303 -0.06 -17.22 -23.38
N VAL A 304 0.75 -18.26 -23.24
CA VAL A 304 0.29 -19.54 -22.67
C VAL A 304 -0.09 -19.38 -21.21
N LEU A 305 0.67 -18.63 -20.44
CA LEU A 305 0.37 -18.34 -19.05
C LEU A 305 -0.99 -17.62 -18.90
N THR A 306 -1.23 -16.60 -19.72
CA THR A 306 -2.44 -15.74 -19.62
C THR A 306 -3.67 -16.44 -20.17
N PHE A 307 -3.58 -17.13 -21.31
CA PHE A 307 -4.73 -17.64 -22.04
C PHE A 307 -4.97 -19.14 -21.86
N VAL A 308 -3.99 -19.90 -21.36
CA VAL A 308 -4.11 -21.35 -21.19
C VAL A 308 -3.93 -21.76 -19.74
N ALA A 309 -2.73 -21.58 -19.17
CA ALA A 309 -2.40 -22.10 -17.85
C ALA A 309 -3.27 -21.49 -16.75
N ARG A 310 -3.35 -20.17 -16.70
CA ARG A 310 -4.09 -19.46 -15.65
C ARG A 310 -5.62 -19.71 -15.75
N PRO A 311 -6.30 -19.57 -16.90
CA PRO A 311 -7.72 -19.89 -17.02
C PRO A 311 -8.05 -21.35 -16.69
N LEU A 312 -7.23 -22.30 -17.10
CA LEU A 312 -7.41 -23.71 -16.78
C LEU A 312 -7.34 -23.94 -15.26
N VAL A 313 -6.31 -23.43 -14.61
CA VAL A 313 -6.11 -23.59 -13.16
C VAL A 313 -7.23 -22.90 -12.37
N VAL A 314 -7.56 -21.64 -12.70
CA VAL A 314 -8.65 -20.90 -12.05
C VAL A 314 -9.99 -21.60 -12.27
N GLY A 315 -10.25 -22.07 -13.50
CA GLY A 315 -11.47 -22.81 -13.82
C GLY A 315 -11.60 -24.09 -12.99
N VAL A 316 -10.56 -24.91 -12.93
CA VAL A 316 -10.56 -26.15 -12.14
C VAL A 316 -10.76 -25.87 -10.65
N LEU A 317 -10.10 -24.86 -10.10
CA LEU A 317 -10.11 -24.59 -8.67
C LEU A 317 -11.33 -23.81 -8.19
N LEU A 318 -11.90 -22.89 -8.98
CA LEU A 318 -13.03 -22.06 -8.57
C LEU A 318 -14.40 -22.64 -8.96
N THR A 319 -14.49 -23.54 -9.93
CA THR A 319 -15.76 -24.17 -10.33
C THR A 319 -16.42 -24.94 -9.18
N PRO A 320 -15.71 -25.73 -8.34
CA PRO A 320 -16.31 -26.39 -7.18
C PRO A 320 -16.97 -25.41 -6.18
N PHE A 321 -16.49 -24.19 -6.11
CA PHE A 321 -17.06 -23.12 -5.27
C PHE A 321 -18.19 -22.35 -5.95
N ARG A 322 -18.70 -22.83 -7.09
CA ARG A 322 -19.77 -22.20 -7.88
C ARG A 322 -19.47 -20.74 -8.24
N ALA A 323 -18.19 -20.41 -8.45
CA ALA A 323 -17.80 -19.08 -8.92
C ALA A 323 -18.36 -18.85 -10.34
N LYS A 324 -18.93 -17.66 -10.58
CA LYS A 324 -19.50 -17.32 -11.89
C LYS A 324 -18.40 -17.25 -12.95
N LEU A 325 -18.69 -17.65 -14.19
CA LEU A 325 -17.71 -17.61 -15.29
C LEU A 325 -17.06 -16.23 -15.48
N PRO A 326 -17.80 -15.09 -15.45
CA PRO A 326 -17.16 -13.77 -15.51
C PRO A 326 -16.15 -13.51 -14.40
N GLN A 327 -16.41 -14.02 -13.18
CA GLN A 327 -15.47 -13.94 -12.05
C GLN A 327 -14.22 -14.76 -12.32
N GLN A 328 -14.37 -16.01 -12.80
CA GLN A 328 -13.21 -16.87 -13.13
C GLN A 328 -12.35 -16.25 -14.23
N LEU A 329 -12.97 -15.71 -15.28
CA LEU A 329 -12.26 -15.06 -16.38
C LEU A 329 -11.52 -13.79 -15.91
N LEU A 330 -12.14 -12.98 -15.03
CA LEU A 330 -11.50 -11.79 -14.49
C LEU A 330 -10.34 -12.14 -13.55
N VAL A 331 -10.50 -13.15 -12.68
CA VAL A 331 -9.41 -13.63 -11.80
C VAL A 331 -8.25 -14.20 -12.64
N SER A 332 -8.57 -14.89 -13.75
CA SER A 332 -7.54 -15.38 -14.67
C SER A 332 -6.77 -14.22 -15.32
N TRP A 333 -7.48 -13.20 -15.81
CA TRP A 333 -6.87 -12.01 -16.43
C TRP A 333 -6.08 -11.18 -15.45
N ALA A 334 -6.57 -11.01 -14.21
CA ALA A 334 -5.94 -10.20 -13.17
C ALA A 334 -4.69 -10.85 -12.55
N GLY A 335 -4.28 -12.02 -13.00
CA GLY A 335 -3.04 -12.68 -12.59
C GLY A 335 -1.80 -12.01 -13.19
N LEU A 336 -1.65 -10.70 -12.97
CA LEU A 336 -0.48 -9.93 -13.43
C LEU A 336 0.81 -10.47 -12.81
N ARG A 337 1.90 -10.47 -13.58
CA ARG A 337 3.24 -10.78 -13.07
C ARG A 337 3.95 -9.47 -12.75
N GLY A 338 4.67 -9.45 -11.63
CA GLY A 338 5.27 -8.22 -11.12
C GLY A 338 6.70 -8.38 -10.63
N ALA A 339 7.09 -7.48 -9.73
CA ALA A 339 8.43 -7.43 -9.17
C ALA A 339 8.88 -8.74 -8.53
N THR A 340 7.98 -9.43 -7.80
CA THR A 340 8.29 -10.66 -7.08
C THR A 340 8.81 -11.75 -8.00
N SER A 341 8.20 -11.93 -9.19
CA SER A 341 8.71 -12.88 -10.19
C SER A 341 10.13 -12.52 -10.65
N ALA A 342 10.41 -11.24 -10.90
CA ALA A 342 11.74 -10.81 -11.30
C ALA A 342 12.78 -10.97 -10.17
N ILE A 343 12.38 -10.74 -8.92
CA ILE A 343 13.25 -10.95 -7.74
C ILE A 343 13.58 -12.44 -7.57
N PHE A 344 12.62 -13.33 -7.73
CA PHE A 344 12.88 -14.78 -7.67
C PHE A 344 13.75 -15.25 -8.84
N ALA A 345 13.64 -14.62 -10.02
CA ALA A 345 14.58 -14.86 -11.10
C ALA A 345 16.01 -14.41 -10.74
N LEU A 346 16.17 -13.26 -10.05
CA LEU A 346 17.47 -12.81 -9.55
C LEU A 346 18.07 -13.80 -8.53
N THR A 347 17.26 -14.29 -7.59
CA THR A 347 17.69 -15.33 -6.63
C THR A 347 18.18 -16.60 -7.35
N ALA A 348 17.47 -17.00 -8.42
CA ALA A 348 17.87 -18.15 -9.23
C ALA A 348 19.20 -17.90 -9.98
N VAL A 349 19.37 -16.72 -10.57
CA VAL A 349 20.61 -16.33 -11.25
C VAL A 349 21.78 -16.22 -10.25
N ALA A 350 21.53 -15.64 -9.09
CA ALA A 350 22.54 -15.51 -8.02
C ALA A 350 23.00 -16.87 -7.45
N SER A 351 22.17 -17.91 -7.53
CA SER A 351 22.54 -19.27 -7.14
C SER A 351 23.54 -19.97 -8.07
N GLY A 352 23.87 -19.35 -9.21
CA GLY A 352 24.87 -19.87 -10.15
C GLY A 352 24.41 -21.06 -11.00
N VAL A 353 23.11 -21.34 -11.07
CA VAL A 353 22.58 -22.43 -11.89
C VAL A 353 22.70 -22.07 -13.39
N HIS A 354 23.27 -22.99 -14.15
CA HIS A 354 23.35 -22.85 -15.60
C HIS A 354 22.00 -23.19 -16.24
N LEU A 355 21.45 -22.22 -16.97
CA LEU A 355 20.17 -22.32 -17.66
C LEU A 355 20.37 -22.12 -19.17
N GLN A 356 19.51 -22.70 -19.98
CA GLN A 356 19.55 -22.58 -21.44
C GLN A 356 19.23 -21.15 -21.91
N TYR A 357 18.30 -20.49 -21.20
CA TYR A 357 17.90 -19.12 -21.45
C TYR A 357 18.37 -18.21 -20.33
N ASP A 358 18.63 -16.94 -20.65
CA ASP A 358 18.85 -15.91 -19.65
C ASP A 358 17.53 -15.67 -18.87
N LEU A 359 17.43 -16.32 -17.71
CA LEU A 359 16.20 -16.35 -16.91
C LEU A 359 15.76 -14.96 -16.48
N PHE A 360 16.73 -14.09 -16.11
CA PHE A 360 16.38 -12.73 -15.68
C PHE A 360 15.72 -11.96 -16.80
N HIS A 361 16.35 -11.87 -17.98
CA HIS A 361 15.79 -11.13 -19.12
C HIS A 361 14.50 -11.75 -19.66
N LEU A 362 14.37 -13.09 -19.60
CA LEU A 362 13.15 -13.78 -19.99
C LEU A 362 11.98 -13.41 -19.07
N VAL A 363 12.16 -13.53 -17.74
CA VAL A 363 11.14 -13.18 -16.76
C VAL A 363 10.83 -11.69 -16.80
N PHE A 364 11.85 -10.84 -16.96
CA PHE A 364 11.68 -9.40 -17.16
C PHE A 364 10.75 -9.08 -18.34
N CYS A 365 10.95 -9.73 -19.50
CA CYS A 365 10.05 -9.55 -20.65
C CYS A 365 8.63 -10.02 -20.35
N VAL A 366 8.45 -11.16 -19.66
CA VAL A 366 7.11 -11.65 -19.27
C VAL A 366 6.43 -10.65 -18.35
N VAL A 367 7.13 -10.10 -17.36
CA VAL A 367 6.61 -9.06 -16.44
C VAL A 367 6.24 -7.80 -17.23
N LEU A 368 7.11 -7.36 -18.12
CA LEU A 368 6.85 -6.20 -18.98
C LEU A 368 5.57 -6.38 -19.82
N PHE A 369 5.42 -7.52 -20.50
CA PHE A 369 4.22 -7.83 -21.27
C PHE A 369 2.98 -7.92 -20.40
N SER A 370 3.09 -8.56 -19.23
CA SER A 370 1.98 -8.70 -18.30
C SER A 370 1.47 -7.33 -17.81
N ILE A 371 2.36 -6.47 -17.32
CA ILE A 371 1.97 -5.15 -16.83
C ILE A 371 1.47 -4.26 -17.98
N ALA A 372 2.14 -4.28 -19.13
CA ALA A 372 1.79 -3.44 -20.28
C ALA A 372 0.45 -3.84 -20.92
N LEU A 373 0.21 -5.13 -21.14
CA LEU A 373 -1.00 -5.59 -21.82
C LEU A 373 -2.14 -5.88 -20.83
N GLN A 374 -1.92 -6.81 -19.88
CA GLN A 374 -2.97 -7.20 -18.95
C GLN A 374 -3.35 -6.05 -18.03
N GLY A 375 -2.36 -5.30 -17.48
CA GLY A 375 -2.59 -4.17 -16.61
C GLY A 375 -3.38 -3.06 -17.28
N THR A 376 -2.96 -2.63 -18.48
CA THR A 376 -3.65 -1.56 -19.22
C THR A 376 -5.07 -1.97 -19.65
N LEU A 377 -5.28 -3.23 -20.00
CA LEU A 377 -6.59 -3.71 -20.44
C LEU A 377 -7.52 -4.16 -19.29
N LEU A 378 -7.03 -4.24 -18.05
CA LEU A 378 -7.81 -4.68 -16.89
C LEU A 378 -9.14 -3.92 -16.72
N PRO A 379 -9.20 -2.58 -16.78
CA PRO A 379 -10.47 -1.85 -16.66
C PRO A 379 -11.45 -2.18 -17.79
N LEU A 380 -10.94 -2.37 -19.00
CA LEU A 380 -11.76 -2.71 -20.16
C LEU A 380 -12.34 -4.13 -20.03
N VAL A 381 -11.52 -5.09 -19.62
CA VAL A 381 -11.94 -6.48 -19.38
C VAL A 381 -12.96 -6.54 -18.24
N SER A 382 -12.74 -5.81 -17.15
CA SER A 382 -13.69 -5.74 -16.02
C SER A 382 -15.06 -5.19 -16.45
N ARG A 383 -15.07 -4.19 -17.31
CA ARG A 383 -16.32 -3.63 -17.89
C ARG A 383 -17.01 -4.62 -18.83
N LYS A 384 -16.27 -5.23 -19.77
CA LYS A 384 -16.83 -6.21 -20.72
C LYS A 384 -17.42 -7.44 -20.03
N LEU A 385 -16.81 -7.88 -18.92
CA LEU A 385 -17.31 -9.00 -18.12
C LEU A 385 -18.44 -8.61 -17.15
N HIS A 386 -18.87 -7.34 -17.14
CA HIS A 386 -19.89 -6.79 -16.22
C HIS A 386 -19.56 -7.05 -14.74
N MET A 387 -18.27 -7.03 -14.41
CA MET A 387 -17.75 -7.32 -13.06
C MET A 387 -17.58 -6.06 -12.20
N LEU A 388 -17.94 -4.88 -12.69
CA LEU A 388 -17.90 -3.65 -11.91
C LEU A 388 -19.11 -3.57 -10.97
N ASP A 389 -18.86 -3.12 -9.74
CA ASP A 389 -19.88 -2.88 -8.73
C ASP A 389 -20.04 -1.37 -8.53
N ASP A 390 -21.17 -0.84 -8.99
CA ASP A 390 -21.49 0.60 -8.88
C ASP A 390 -22.10 0.95 -7.50
N SER A 391 -22.36 -0.05 -6.66
CA SER A 391 -23.07 0.11 -5.38
C SER A 391 -22.16 0.24 -4.16
N THR A 392 -20.86 -0.03 -4.31
CA THR A 392 -19.90 -0.04 -3.21
C THR A 392 -18.78 0.97 -3.42
N ASP A 393 -18.35 1.57 -2.31
CA ASP A 393 -17.21 2.48 -2.29
C ASP A 393 -15.93 1.66 -2.45
N VAL A 394 -15.14 1.94 -3.48
CA VAL A 394 -13.90 1.23 -3.90
C VAL A 394 -12.88 1.09 -2.75
N LEU A 395 -13.06 1.86 -1.69
CA LEU A 395 -12.12 2.02 -0.58
C LEU A 395 -12.33 1.05 0.57
N LYS A 396 -13.30 0.11 0.48
CA LYS A 396 -13.64 -0.76 1.62
C LYS A 396 -12.72 -1.96 1.83
N THR A 397 -11.97 -2.39 0.85
CA THR A 397 -11.15 -3.62 0.94
C THR A 397 -9.77 -3.42 1.51
N PHE A 398 -9.14 -2.30 1.23
CA PHE A 398 -7.86 -1.92 1.82
C PHE A 398 -8.06 -0.93 2.98
N THR A 399 -7.13 -0.88 3.93
CA THR A 399 -7.19 0.07 5.06
C THR A 399 -6.90 1.51 4.57
N ASP A 400 -7.76 2.05 3.72
CA ASP A 400 -7.71 3.47 3.42
C ASP A 400 -8.30 4.23 4.60
N TYR A 401 -7.42 4.61 5.53
CA TYR A 401 -7.74 5.63 6.53
C TYR A 401 -7.83 7.03 5.91
N THR A 402 -7.63 7.15 4.59
CA THR A 402 -7.63 8.42 3.87
C THR A 402 -9.03 8.97 3.57
N GLU A 403 -10.09 8.16 3.70
CA GLU A 403 -11.48 8.59 3.41
C GLU A 403 -12.53 8.16 4.45
N GLU A 404 -12.15 7.74 5.64
CA GLU A 404 -13.09 7.95 6.74
C GLU A 404 -13.26 9.47 6.83
N LYS A 405 -14.44 9.97 6.45
CA LYS A 405 -14.85 11.35 6.72
C LYS A 405 -14.50 11.59 8.17
N GLU A 406 -13.38 12.26 8.43
CA GLU A 406 -12.96 12.56 9.78
C GLU A 406 -14.08 13.41 10.38
N LEU A 407 -14.89 12.79 11.24
CA LEU A 407 -15.77 13.55 12.10
C LEU A 407 -14.84 14.39 12.98
N GLN A 408 -14.78 15.67 12.70
CA GLN A 408 -14.09 16.59 13.56
C GLN A 408 -14.92 16.77 14.82
N LEU A 409 -14.38 16.33 15.95
CA LEU A 409 -15.00 16.51 17.24
C LEU A 409 -14.53 17.85 17.85
N LEU A 410 -15.43 18.82 17.88
CA LEU A 410 -15.19 20.11 18.56
C LEU A 410 -15.76 20.03 19.97
N ARG A 411 -14.95 20.30 20.98
CA ARG A 411 -15.38 20.42 22.37
C ARG A 411 -15.68 21.87 22.70
N LEU A 412 -16.92 22.17 23.04
CA LEU A 412 -17.38 23.51 23.43
C LEU A 412 -17.77 23.50 24.90
N PRO A 413 -16.97 24.09 25.81
CA PRO A 413 -17.40 24.27 27.21
C PRO A 413 -18.53 25.30 27.28
N LEU A 414 -19.63 24.97 28.00
CA LEU A 414 -20.76 25.83 28.14
C LEU A 414 -20.64 26.61 29.47
N GLU A 415 -20.20 27.85 29.41
CA GLU A 415 -20.17 28.75 30.53
C GLU A 415 -21.58 29.34 30.80
N ALA A 416 -21.81 29.89 31.98
CA ALA A 416 -23.13 30.41 32.41
C ALA A 416 -23.74 31.49 31.49
N GLY A 417 -22.89 32.16 30.68
CA GLY A 417 -23.32 33.16 29.70
C GLY A 417 -23.52 32.62 28.26
N ASN A 418 -23.35 31.33 28.01
CA ASN A 418 -23.54 30.75 26.70
C ASN A 418 -25.03 30.67 26.36
N SER A 419 -25.40 31.06 25.12
CA SER A 419 -26.79 31.08 24.65
C SER A 419 -27.47 29.72 24.62
N TRP A 420 -26.74 28.62 24.67
CA TRP A 420 -27.29 27.27 24.69
C TRP A 420 -27.61 26.73 26.08
N VAL A 421 -27.20 27.47 27.14
CA VAL A 421 -27.48 27.05 28.51
C VAL A 421 -28.96 27.31 28.84
N GLY A 422 -29.67 26.27 29.23
CA GLY A 422 -31.11 26.26 29.48
C GLY A 422 -31.96 25.79 28.31
N ASP A 423 -31.41 25.67 27.12
CA ASP A 423 -32.14 25.20 25.94
C ASP A 423 -32.06 23.67 25.79
N ALA A 424 -33.15 23.10 25.24
CA ALA A 424 -33.18 21.69 24.85
C ALA A 424 -32.44 21.49 23.53
N VAL A 425 -31.78 20.35 23.33
CA VAL A 425 -31.00 20.03 22.13
C VAL A 425 -31.85 20.16 20.85
N SER A 426 -33.15 19.85 20.92
CA SER A 426 -34.08 19.98 19.78
C SER A 426 -34.32 21.42 19.31
N THR A 427 -34.06 22.40 20.16
CA THR A 427 -34.26 23.83 19.87
C THR A 427 -32.97 24.51 19.37
N LEU A 428 -31.83 23.82 19.45
CA LEU A 428 -30.54 24.37 19.02
C LEU A 428 -30.45 24.49 17.50
N THR A 429 -30.02 25.65 17.07
CA THR A 429 -29.65 25.85 15.67
C THR A 429 -28.18 25.51 15.48
N LEU A 430 -27.89 24.28 15.02
CA LEU A 430 -26.52 23.85 14.72
C LEU A 430 -26.14 24.20 13.28
N PRO A 431 -24.85 24.42 13.00
CA PRO A 431 -24.38 24.59 11.63
C PRO A 431 -24.77 23.39 10.73
N PRO A 432 -24.94 23.60 9.41
CA PRO A 432 -25.22 22.50 8.48
C PRO A 432 -24.20 21.37 8.62
N GLU A 433 -24.64 20.13 8.51
CA GLU A 433 -23.81 18.91 8.65
C GLU A 433 -23.10 18.74 10.02
N THR A 434 -23.56 19.43 11.06
CA THR A 434 -23.05 19.32 12.43
C THR A 434 -24.10 18.69 13.34
N ILE A 435 -23.69 17.76 14.18
CA ILE A 435 -24.55 17.13 15.20
C ILE A 435 -23.92 17.28 16.59
N LEU A 436 -24.74 17.36 17.62
CA LEU A 436 -24.27 17.23 19.00
C LEU A 436 -24.10 15.73 19.30
N ALA A 437 -22.85 15.26 19.35
CA ALA A 437 -22.50 13.85 19.49
C ALA A 437 -22.54 13.37 20.94
N ALA A 438 -22.14 14.23 21.88
CA ALA A 438 -22.14 13.92 23.32
C ALA A 438 -22.18 15.20 24.15
N VAL A 439 -22.63 15.07 25.40
CA VAL A 439 -22.54 16.10 26.44
C VAL A 439 -21.77 15.53 27.62
N LEU A 440 -20.66 16.16 28.00
CA LEU A 440 -19.91 15.78 29.19
C LEU A 440 -20.40 16.64 30.38
N ARG A 441 -20.96 16.01 31.37
CA ARG A 441 -21.49 16.65 32.59
C ARG A 441 -20.90 16.01 33.83
N GLY A 442 -20.15 16.77 34.61
CA GLY A 442 -19.56 16.27 35.87
C GLY A 442 -18.60 15.08 35.72
N GLY A 443 -18.03 14.88 34.51
CA GLY A 443 -17.16 13.74 34.20
C GLY A 443 -17.87 12.58 33.48
N ASP A 444 -19.20 12.55 33.47
CA ASP A 444 -19.98 11.54 32.76
C ASP A 444 -20.29 11.95 31.33
N CYS A 445 -20.35 10.97 30.43
CA CYS A 445 -20.65 11.15 29.01
C CYS A 445 -22.14 10.81 28.77
N LEU A 446 -22.94 11.82 28.49
CA LEU A 446 -24.37 11.68 28.18
C LEU A 446 -24.57 11.62 26.66
N ALA A 447 -25.37 10.68 26.17
CA ALA A 447 -25.87 10.69 24.81
C ALA A 447 -27.02 11.70 24.71
N PRO A 448 -26.85 12.82 23.96
CA PRO A 448 -27.89 13.86 23.90
C PRO A 448 -29.10 13.36 23.12
N ARG A 449 -30.28 13.66 23.65
CA ARG A 449 -31.59 13.48 22.98
C ARG A 449 -32.21 14.84 22.74
N GLY A 450 -33.27 14.90 21.94
CA GLY A 450 -33.94 16.17 21.64
C GLY A 450 -34.46 16.93 22.89
N ASP A 451 -34.82 16.21 23.94
CA ASP A 451 -35.30 16.72 25.23
C ASP A 451 -34.16 17.01 26.24
N THR A 452 -32.93 16.70 25.92
CA THR A 452 -31.79 16.96 26.81
C THR A 452 -31.55 18.45 26.93
N VAL A 453 -31.68 19.01 28.16
CA VAL A 453 -31.38 20.41 28.45
C VAL A 453 -29.90 20.57 28.77
N LEU A 454 -29.26 21.56 28.13
CA LEU A 454 -27.85 21.90 28.35
C LEU A 454 -27.69 22.79 29.57
N CYS A 455 -26.74 22.48 30.43
CA CYS A 455 -26.50 23.18 31.69
C CYS A 455 -25.13 23.92 31.64
N ALA A 456 -25.02 24.96 32.46
CA ALA A 456 -23.75 25.60 32.71
C ALA A 456 -22.74 24.59 33.31
N GLY A 457 -21.52 24.55 32.80
CA GLY A 457 -20.48 23.59 33.18
C GLY A 457 -20.48 22.31 32.35
N ASP A 458 -21.44 22.11 31.43
CA ASP A 458 -21.39 21.02 30.44
C ASP A 458 -20.32 21.30 29.39
N VAL A 459 -19.75 20.24 28.79
CA VAL A 459 -18.96 20.35 27.59
C VAL A 459 -19.73 19.67 26.45
N ALA A 460 -20.22 20.48 25.52
CA ALA A 460 -20.88 20.01 24.31
C ALA A 460 -19.81 19.48 23.32
N VAL A 461 -19.96 18.23 22.87
CA VAL A 461 -19.10 17.62 21.86
C VAL A 461 -19.85 17.63 20.54
N LEU A 462 -19.47 18.55 19.67
CA LEU A 462 -20.02 18.65 18.31
C LEU A 462 -19.25 17.74 17.38
N ALA A 463 -19.95 17.00 16.52
CA ALA A 463 -19.37 16.26 15.43
C ALA A 463 -19.77 16.94 14.11
N ALA A 464 -18.81 17.43 13.37
CA ALA A 464 -18.99 18.00 12.03
C ALA A 464 -18.43 17.07 10.98
N GLY A 465 -19.12 16.95 9.83
CA GLY A 465 -18.59 16.28 8.66
C GLY A 465 -17.39 17.07 8.12
N HIS A 466 -16.38 16.37 7.59
CA HIS A 466 -15.24 17.02 6.93
C HIS A 466 -15.76 17.82 5.73
N CYS A 467 -15.58 19.14 5.76
CA CYS A 467 -15.80 19.99 4.58
C CYS A 467 -14.76 19.60 3.52
N GLY A 468 -15.20 18.83 2.52
CA GLY A 468 -14.35 18.37 1.41
C GLY A 468 -13.69 19.52 0.66
N GLU A 469 -12.79 19.18 -0.20
CA GLU A 469 -11.88 19.89 -1.15
C GLU A 469 -11.97 21.42 -1.33
N LYS A 470 -13.08 22.07 -0.96
CA LYS A 470 -13.23 23.53 -1.07
C LYS A 470 -12.39 24.36 -0.09
N LEU A 471 -11.80 23.71 0.93
CA LEU A 471 -10.95 24.38 1.94
C LEU A 471 -9.44 24.27 1.62
N ARG A 472 -9.03 23.71 0.49
CA ARG A 472 -7.60 23.61 0.11
C ARG A 472 -6.90 24.94 -0.14
N HIS A 473 -7.62 26.05 -0.12
CA HIS A 473 -7.08 27.38 -0.37
C HIS A 473 -7.07 28.30 0.87
N ILE A 474 -7.29 27.74 2.08
CA ILE A 474 -7.13 28.53 3.30
C ILE A 474 -5.67 28.52 3.68
N GLN A 475 -4.96 29.61 3.37
CA GLN A 475 -3.64 29.88 3.90
C GLN A 475 -3.78 30.68 5.18
N LEU A 476 -3.23 30.13 6.27
CA LEU A 476 -3.13 30.83 7.54
C LEU A 476 -1.71 31.41 7.66
N ASN A 477 -1.63 32.72 7.79
CA ASN A 477 -0.37 33.42 8.00
C ASN A 477 -0.27 33.86 9.46
N GLU A 478 0.91 33.70 10.06
CA GLU A 478 1.20 34.21 11.38
C GLU A 478 1.88 35.58 11.25
N LEU A 479 1.36 36.61 11.94
CA LEU A 479 1.92 37.93 12.00
C LEU A 479 2.29 38.27 13.47
N GLU A 480 3.57 38.41 13.76
CA GLU A 480 4.04 38.84 15.07
C GLU A 480 4.00 40.35 15.18
N ILE A 481 3.39 40.86 16.23
CA ILE A 481 3.26 42.29 16.50
C ILE A 481 4.44 42.76 17.35
N THR A 482 5.33 43.52 16.75
CA THR A 482 6.44 44.16 17.46
C THR A 482 5.97 45.47 18.09
N SER A 483 6.76 46.04 19.04
CA SER A 483 6.45 47.33 19.68
C SER A 483 6.33 48.50 18.70
N GLU A 484 6.97 48.41 17.53
CA GLU A 484 6.94 49.44 16.47
C GLU A 484 5.85 49.16 15.39
N HIS A 485 5.15 48.06 15.50
CA HIS A 485 4.15 47.68 14.50
C HIS A 485 2.94 48.61 14.54
N ASN A 486 2.47 49.09 13.38
CA ASN A 486 1.36 50.06 13.25
C ASN A 486 0.03 49.61 13.87
N TRP A 487 -0.12 48.33 14.22
CA TRP A 487 -1.33 47.74 14.81
C TRP A 487 -1.24 47.68 16.34
N ASN A 488 -0.09 47.87 16.94
CA ASN A 488 0.11 47.86 18.39
C ASN A 488 -0.75 48.94 19.05
N GLY A 489 -1.52 48.59 20.09
CA GLY A 489 -2.42 49.48 20.82
C GLY A 489 -3.72 49.85 20.10
N LYS A 490 -4.03 49.19 18.95
CA LYS A 490 -5.30 49.41 18.24
C LYS A 490 -6.25 48.26 18.44
N THR A 491 -7.55 48.58 18.43
CA THR A 491 -8.58 47.53 18.42
C THR A 491 -8.74 46.94 17.02
N LEU A 492 -9.15 45.67 16.90
CA LEU A 492 -9.36 45.01 15.62
C LEU A 492 -10.38 45.77 14.73
N ALA A 493 -11.43 46.33 15.32
CA ALA A 493 -12.41 47.13 14.59
C ALA A 493 -11.79 48.41 13.99
N ALA A 494 -10.77 48.96 14.62
CA ALA A 494 -10.08 50.18 14.16
C ALA A 494 -9.11 49.94 12.99
N LEU A 495 -8.70 48.67 12.77
CA LEU A 495 -7.73 48.32 11.72
C LEU A 495 -8.33 48.36 10.32
N LYS A 496 -9.66 48.30 10.19
CA LYS A 496 -10.37 48.26 8.88
C LYS A 496 -9.71 47.28 7.90
N LEU A 497 -9.50 46.03 8.34
CA LEU A 497 -8.92 44.98 7.51
C LEU A 497 -9.67 44.82 6.18
N PRO A 498 -8.98 44.51 5.08
CA PRO A 498 -9.63 44.14 3.80
C PRO A 498 -10.68 43.04 4.01
N LYS A 499 -11.71 42.98 3.15
CA LYS A 499 -12.78 41.96 3.23
C LYS A 499 -12.26 40.54 3.07
N GLU A 500 -11.10 40.40 2.46
CA GLU A 500 -10.41 39.14 2.18
C GLU A 500 -9.49 38.67 3.34
N GLU A 501 -9.33 39.50 4.39
CA GLU A 501 -8.48 39.19 5.53
C GLU A 501 -9.31 39.09 6.82
N LEU A 502 -9.02 38.09 7.64
CA LEU A 502 -9.66 37.87 8.94
C LEU A 502 -8.64 37.39 9.97
N VAL A 503 -8.64 38.00 11.13
CA VAL A 503 -7.88 37.47 12.28
C VAL A 503 -8.70 36.36 12.92
N ILE A 504 -8.18 35.14 12.91
CA ILE A 504 -8.88 33.93 13.42
C ILE A 504 -8.66 33.80 14.92
N HIS A 505 -7.43 33.97 15.39
CA HIS A 505 -7.10 34.03 16.81
C HIS A 505 -5.81 34.79 17.04
N ILE A 506 -5.60 35.23 18.30
CA ILE A 506 -4.42 35.95 18.74
C ILE A 506 -3.75 35.08 19.82
N ARG A 507 -2.48 34.74 19.61
CA ARG A 507 -1.66 34.07 20.61
C ARG A 507 -0.89 35.12 21.43
N ARG A 508 -1.25 35.26 22.69
CA ARG A 508 -0.65 36.20 23.64
C ARG A 508 0.12 35.43 24.71
N GLY A 509 1.42 35.28 24.52
CA GLY A 509 2.25 34.44 25.36
C GLY A 509 1.79 32.96 25.30
N LYS A 510 1.25 32.42 26.41
CA LYS A 510 0.72 31.04 26.48
C LYS A 510 -0.80 30.97 26.30
N GLU A 511 -1.48 32.09 26.22
CA GLU A 511 -2.94 32.16 26.09
C GLU A 511 -3.38 32.39 24.65
N THR A 512 -4.52 31.79 24.29
CA THR A 512 -5.17 32.02 23.00
C THR A 512 -6.37 32.92 23.20
N VAL A 513 -6.35 34.10 22.60
CA VAL A 513 -7.43 35.08 22.65
C VAL A 513 -8.27 34.97 21.39
N ILE A 514 -9.59 34.77 21.56
CA ILE A 514 -10.54 34.81 20.45
C ILE A 514 -10.81 36.28 20.10
N PRO A 515 -10.50 36.71 18.86
CA PRO A 515 -10.60 38.11 18.49
C PRO A 515 -12.05 38.59 18.41
N GLN A 516 -12.33 39.71 19.03
CA GLN A 516 -13.58 40.47 18.87
C GLN A 516 -13.23 41.86 18.33
N GLY A 517 -14.18 42.56 17.75
CA GLY A 517 -13.93 43.92 17.24
C GLY A 517 -13.30 44.90 18.28
N SER A 518 -13.62 44.70 19.57
CA SER A 518 -13.09 45.43 20.72
C SER A 518 -11.75 44.92 21.22
N THR A 519 -11.23 43.80 20.72
CA THR A 519 -9.95 43.22 21.17
C THR A 519 -8.81 44.13 20.78
N GLU A 520 -8.04 44.63 21.76
CA GLU A 520 -6.84 45.41 21.56
C GLU A 520 -5.65 44.50 21.27
N ILE A 521 -4.87 44.86 20.25
CA ILE A 521 -3.67 44.15 19.83
C ILE A 521 -2.49 44.73 20.60
N LEU A 522 -1.68 43.90 21.21
CA LEU A 522 -0.54 44.27 22.03
C LEU A 522 0.78 43.81 21.42
N ALA A 523 1.86 44.50 21.74
CA ALA A 523 3.21 44.06 21.38
C ALA A 523 3.49 42.66 21.98
N GLY A 524 4.03 41.75 21.17
CA GLY A 524 4.24 40.34 21.52
C GLY A 524 3.09 39.42 21.16
N ASP A 525 1.96 39.93 20.65
CA ASP A 525 0.89 39.12 20.12
C ASP A 525 1.30 38.51 18.77
N VAL A 526 0.93 37.25 18.56
CA VAL A 526 1.02 36.60 17.26
C VAL A 526 -0.40 36.40 16.73
N LEU A 527 -0.73 37.15 15.69
CA LEU A 527 -2.02 37.08 15.03
C LEU A 527 -2.01 35.96 13.97
N VAL A 528 -2.94 35.00 14.07
CA VAL A 528 -3.16 34.02 13.02
C VAL A 528 -4.28 34.55 12.13
N MET A 529 -3.91 34.85 10.89
CA MET A 529 -4.77 35.53 9.93
C MET A 529 -5.09 34.61 8.75
N TYR A 530 -6.34 34.66 8.32
CA TYR A 530 -6.76 34.16 7.02
C TYR A 530 -6.56 35.25 5.97
N CYS A 531 -5.87 34.90 4.87
CA CYS A 531 -5.73 35.74 3.69
C CYS A 531 -6.25 34.94 2.48
N SER A 532 -7.25 35.46 1.78
CA SER A 532 -7.72 34.87 0.52
C SER A 532 -6.78 35.25 -0.61
N GLU A 533 -6.13 34.25 -1.25
CA GLU A 533 -5.44 34.52 -2.52
C GLU A 533 -6.47 34.92 -3.58
N LYS A 534 -6.36 36.12 -4.13
CA LYS A 534 -6.98 36.45 -5.39
C LYS A 534 -6.40 35.51 -6.45
N THR A 535 -7.22 34.64 -7.01
CA THR A 535 -6.89 33.96 -8.26
C THR A 535 -6.51 35.00 -9.30
N ALA A 536 -5.20 35.08 -9.63
CA ALA A 536 -4.69 35.84 -10.75
C ALA A 536 -5.01 35.10 -12.06
#